data_472beef49f8ed2d1e440e47ac5d3374b
#
_entry.id   472beef49f8ed2d1e440e47ac5d3374b
#
_cell.length_a   1.000
_cell.length_b   1.000
_cell.length_c   1.000
_cell.angle_alpha   90.00
_cell.angle_beta   90.00
_cell.angle_gamma   90.00
#
_symmetry.space_group_name_H-M   'P 1'
#
loop_
_entity.id
_entity.type
_entity.pdbx_description
1 polymer ?
#
loop_
_entity_poly.entity_id
_entity_poly.type
_entity_poly.pdbx_seq_one_letter_code
_entity_poly.pdbx_strand_id
1 'polypeptide(L)'
;ARTGEPDSGAAGISAFVVPADAEGISYGKKEDKMGWNSQPTRLVSFDRVRVAAANRLGEEGEGFRFAMKALDGGRINIATCSLGAAQKALELSRDYLGERKQFGRELAQFQALQFKLADMATELTAARTLVRLAAFKLDEGDAEASAHCAMAKRFATDMGFEVCNQALQLHGGYGYIREYPLERLVRDTRVHQILEGTNEIMRLIIARRLLTPGMIESLA
;
A
#
# COMPACT_ATOMS: atom_id res chain seq x y z
N ALA A 1 15.97 4.78 -17.51
CA ALA A 1 16.97 4.06 -18.31
C ALA A 1 18.37 4.25 -17.72
N ARG A 2 19.28 3.34 -18.03
CA ARG A 2 20.71 3.53 -17.74
C ARG A 2 21.31 4.41 -18.84
N THR A 3 21.92 5.51 -18.48
CA THR A 3 22.63 6.44 -19.38
C THR A 3 24.10 6.55 -19.03
N GLY A 4 24.47 6.21 -17.79
CA GLY A 4 25.87 6.15 -17.35
C GLY A 4 26.52 4.79 -17.62
N GLU A 5 27.80 4.67 -17.29
CA GLU A 5 28.60 3.43 -17.43
C GLU A 5 27.95 2.23 -16.73
N PRO A 6 28.18 0.98 -17.18
CA PRO A 6 27.57 -0.21 -16.62
C PRO A 6 27.76 -0.37 -15.11
N ASP A 7 28.90 0.06 -14.58
CA ASP A 7 29.30 -0.05 -13.15
C ASP A 7 28.98 1.19 -12.32
N SER A 8 28.39 2.23 -12.93
CA SER A 8 28.04 3.49 -12.23
C SER A 8 26.94 3.36 -11.16
N GLY A 9 26.40 2.15 -10.94
CA GLY A 9 25.37 1.92 -9.93
C GLY A 9 24.11 2.77 -10.13
N ALA A 10 23.57 3.32 -9.06
CA ALA A 10 22.38 4.16 -9.07
C ALA A 10 22.60 5.51 -9.80
N ALA A 11 23.81 6.06 -9.74
CA ALA A 11 24.17 7.32 -10.38
C ALA A 11 24.17 7.25 -11.93
N GLY A 12 24.14 6.04 -12.50
CA GLY A 12 24.03 5.85 -13.95
C GLY A 12 22.60 5.76 -14.48
N ILE A 13 21.57 6.02 -13.65
CA ILE A 13 20.16 5.88 -14.01
C ILE A 13 19.52 7.25 -14.18
N SER A 14 18.96 7.51 -15.36
CA SER A 14 18.21 8.73 -15.67
C SER A 14 16.72 8.43 -15.88
N ALA A 15 15.86 9.40 -15.60
CA ALA A 15 14.42 9.31 -15.79
C ALA A 15 13.98 10.06 -17.07
N PHE A 16 12.99 9.51 -17.77
CA PHE A 16 12.44 10.06 -18.99
C PHE A 16 10.92 9.95 -19.01
N VAL A 17 10.26 10.98 -19.55
CA VAL A 17 8.85 10.87 -19.95
C VAL A 17 8.82 10.31 -21.38
N VAL A 18 8.10 9.22 -21.56
CA VAL A 18 7.97 8.56 -22.87
C VAL A 18 6.49 8.54 -23.26
N PRO A 19 6.10 9.09 -24.42
CA PRO A 19 4.74 8.97 -24.93
C PRO A 19 4.32 7.50 -25.06
N ALA A 20 3.10 7.18 -24.65
CA ALA A 20 2.64 5.79 -24.63
C ALA A 20 2.48 5.18 -26.03
N ASP A 21 2.36 5.99 -27.05
CA ASP A 21 2.24 5.66 -28.46
C ASP A 21 3.55 5.79 -29.24
N ALA A 22 4.69 5.97 -28.55
CA ALA A 22 5.99 6.08 -29.20
C ALA A 22 6.32 4.78 -29.97
N GLU A 23 6.89 4.94 -31.16
CA GLU A 23 7.34 3.82 -32.00
C GLU A 23 8.34 2.95 -31.23
N GLY A 24 8.13 1.62 -31.27
CA GLY A 24 8.95 0.64 -30.55
C GLY A 24 8.41 0.28 -29.16
N ILE A 25 7.32 0.89 -28.69
CA ILE A 25 6.64 0.42 -27.49
C ILE A 25 5.59 -0.62 -27.85
N SER A 26 5.56 -1.69 -27.07
CA SER A 26 4.50 -2.71 -27.16
C SER A 26 4.00 -3.11 -25.78
N TYR A 27 2.72 -3.48 -25.72
CA TYR A 27 2.03 -3.86 -24.49
C TYR A 27 1.60 -5.32 -24.57
N GLY A 28 1.97 -6.12 -23.57
CA GLY A 28 1.50 -7.48 -23.41
C GLY A 28 0.01 -7.56 -23.07
N LYS A 29 -0.50 -8.77 -22.92
CA LYS A 29 -1.87 -9.01 -22.46
C LYS A 29 -2.07 -8.38 -21.06
N LYS A 30 -3.34 -8.05 -20.75
CA LYS A 30 -3.71 -7.71 -19.38
C LYS A 30 -3.58 -8.94 -18.49
N GLU A 31 -2.87 -8.81 -17.36
CA GLU A 31 -2.72 -9.90 -16.40
C GLU A 31 -4.05 -10.20 -15.71
N ASP A 32 -4.36 -11.50 -15.55
CA ASP A 32 -5.47 -11.99 -14.75
C ASP A 32 -5.00 -12.11 -13.30
N LYS A 33 -5.56 -11.25 -12.43
CA LYS A 33 -5.08 -11.09 -11.05
C LYS A 33 -6.12 -11.58 -10.05
N MET A 34 -5.68 -11.96 -8.87
CA MET A 34 -6.52 -12.29 -7.73
C MET A 34 -7.51 -11.18 -7.37
N GLY A 35 -7.06 -9.93 -7.40
CA GLY A 35 -7.83 -8.73 -7.04
C GLY A 35 -7.26 -7.48 -7.67
N TRP A 36 -7.76 -6.32 -7.20
CA TRP A 36 -7.39 -4.99 -7.69
C TRP A 36 -7.52 -4.86 -9.22
N ASN A 37 -8.60 -5.40 -9.75
CA ASN A 37 -8.83 -5.51 -11.19
C ASN A 37 -9.16 -4.17 -11.87
N SER A 38 -9.49 -3.13 -11.08
CA SER A 38 -9.64 -1.75 -11.57
C SER A 38 -8.31 -1.17 -12.07
N GLN A 39 -7.16 -1.68 -11.58
CA GLN A 39 -5.82 -1.29 -12.02
C GLN A 39 -5.26 -2.34 -12.97
N PRO A 40 -5.21 -2.08 -14.29
CA PRO A 40 -4.64 -3.03 -15.24
C PRO A 40 -3.12 -3.14 -15.06
N THR A 41 -2.62 -4.36 -15.19
CA THR A 41 -1.19 -4.67 -15.17
C THR A 41 -0.80 -5.34 -16.47
N ARG A 42 0.28 -4.89 -17.12
CA ARG A 42 0.77 -5.42 -18.40
C ARG A 42 2.28 -5.40 -18.44
N LEU A 43 2.86 -6.30 -19.21
CA LEU A 43 4.25 -6.16 -19.64
C LEU A 43 4.33 -4.97 -20.61
N VAL A 44 5.34 -4.13 -20.44
CA VAL A 44 5.67 -3.05 -21.37
C VAL A 44 7.08 -3.32 -21.92
N SER A 45 7.18 -3.43 -23.24
CA SER A 45 8.45 -3.66 -23.92
C SER A 45 8.85 -2.41 -24.70
N PHE A 46 10.14 -2.10 -24.64
CA PHE A 46 10.76 -0.97 -25.35
C PHE A 46 11.81 -1.55 -26.32
N ASP A 47 11.54 -1.48 -27.62
CA ASP A 47 12.49 -1.89 -28.67
C ASP A 47 12.98 -0.65 -29.42
N ARG A 48 14.20 -0.24 -29.13
CA ARG A 48 14.87 0.92 -29.77
C ARG A 48 14.03 2.19 -29.81
N VAL A 49 13.22 2.42 -28.76
CA VAL A 49 12.39 3.62 -28.64
C VAL A 49 13.25 4.85 -28.60
N ARG A 50 13.00 5.79 -29.52
CA ARG A 50 13.68 7.08 -29.55
C ARG A 50 12.92 8.09 -28.67
N VAL A 51 13.61 8.66 -27.70
CA VAL A 51 13.07 9.68 -26.80
C VAL A 51 13.87 10.96 -26.96
N ALA A 52 13.19 12.08 -27.12
CA ALA A 52 13.86 13.38 -27.20
C ALA A 52 14.62 13.70 -25.90
N ALA A 53 15.79 14.30 -25.99
CA ALA A 53 16.57 14.69 -24.81
C ALA A 53 15.78 15.64 -23.88
N ALA A 54 14.90 16.46 -24.42
CA ALA A 54 14.02 17.36 -23.69
C ALA A 54 13.00 16.64 -22.79
N ASN A 55 12.76 15.35 -23.02
CA ASN A 55 11.88 14.52 -22.20
C ASN A 55 12.59 13.92 -20.97
N ARG A 56 13.88 14.18 -20.78
CA ARG A 56 14.60 13.79 -19.56
C ARG A 56 14.10 14.62 -18.39
N LEU A 57 13.84 13.96 -17.28
CA LEU A 57 13.49 14.59 -16.02
C LEU A 57 14.77 14.87 -15.22
N GLY A 58 15.03 16.12 -14.93
CA GLY A 58 16.22 16.56 -14.21
C GLY A 58 17.53 16.31 -14.97
N GLU A 59 18.62 16.19 -14.23
CA GLU A 59 19.93 15.93 -14.80
C GLU A 59 20.18 14.44 -15.01
N GLU A 60 21.17 14.14 -15.84
CA GLU A 60 21.59 12.76 -16.05
C GLU A 60 22.08 12.12 -14.74
N GLY A 61 21.67 10.88 -14.47
CA GLY A 61 22.02 10.17 -13.24
C GLY A 61 21.06 10.41 -12.05
N GLU A 62 20.09 11.31 -12.15
CA GLU A 62 19.16 11.61 -11.06
C GLU A 62 17.94 10.67 -10.98
N GLY A 63 17.74 9.80 -11.97
CA GLY A 63 16.50 8.99 -12.08
C GLY A 63 16.26 8.07 -10.90
N PHE A 64 17.31 7.48 -10.31
CA PHE A 64 17.16 6.65 -9.12
C PHE A 64 16.69 7.46 -7.90
N ARG A 65 17.21 8.67 -7.72
CA ARG A 65 16.80 9.59 -6.65
C ARG A 65 15.31 9.94 -6.76
N PHE A 66 14.84 10.23 -7.97
CA PHE A 66 13.42 10.51 -8.21
C PHE A 66 12.54 9.30 -7.89
N ALA A 67 12.96 8.11 -8.30
CA ALA A 67 12.23 6.89 -7.98
C ALA A 67 12.11 6.65 -6.46
N MET A 68 13.20 6.83 -5.71
CA MET A 68 13.18 6.66 -4.25
C MET A 68 12.28 7.69 -3.56
N LYS A 69 12.33 8.96 -4.00
CA LYS A 69 11.45 10.02 -3.46
C LYS A 69 9.96 9.73 -3.76
N ALA A 70 9.65 9.26 -4.95
CA ALA A 70 8.29 8.91 -5.35
C ALA A 70 7.74 7.73 -4.52
N LEU A 71 8.60 6.76 -4.15
CA LEU A 71 8.19 5.61 -3.35
C LEU A 71 7.72 5.99 -1.93
N ASP A 72 8.25 7.03 -1.31
CA ASP A 72 7.80 7.46 0.02
C ASP A 72 6.34 7.93 -0.02
N GLY A 73 5.97 8.75 -1.02
CA GLY A 73 4.58 9.12 -1.28
C GLY A 73 3.70 7.94 -1.66
N GLY A 74 4.22 7.03 -2.51
CA GLY A 74 3.53 5.79 -2.91
C GLY A 74 3.19 4.90 -1.70
N ARG A 75 4.08 4.76 -0.73
CA ARG A 75 3.85 4.01 0.52
C ARG A 75 2.68 4.58 1.32
N ILE A 76 2.58 5.91 1.45
CA ILE A 76 1.46 6.58 2.11
C ILE A 76 0.16 6.32 1.35
N ASN A 77 0.18 6.42 0.02
CA ASN A 77 -0.99 6.18 -0.82
C ASN A 77 -1.55 4.76 -0.63
N ILE A 78 -0.68 3.74 -0.65
CA ILE A 78 -1.10 2.35 -0.45
C ILE A 78 -1.57 2.08 0.99
N ALA A 79 -0.93 2.65 1.98
CA ALA A 79 -1.41 2.63 3.35
C ALA A 79 -2.83 3.21 3.45
N THR A 80 -3.08 4.34 2.78
CA THR A 80 -4.40 4.99 2.73
C THR A 80 -5.46 4.14 2.03
N CYS A 81 -5.10 3.46 0.93
CA CYS A 81 -6.01 2.51 0.26
C CYS A 81 -6.42 1.37 1.22
N SER A 82 -5.47 0.86 2.02
CA SER A 82 -5.75 -0.17 3.03
C SER A 82 -6.68 0.35 4.13
N LEU A 83 -6.47 1.59 4.60
CA LEU A 83 -7.37 2.23 5.57
C LEU A 83 -8.80 2.36 5.04
N GLY A 84 -8.96 2.75 3.76
CA GLY A 84 -10.27 2.89 3.14
C GLY A 84 -11.02 1.56 3.05
N ALA A 85 -10.33 0.49 2.65
CA ALA A 85 -10.90 -0.85 2.59
C ALA A 85 -11.28 -1.37 3.98
N ALA A 86 -10.39 -1.23 4.97
CA ALA A 86 -10.63 -1.62 6.36
C ALA A 86 -11.78 -0.84 7.00
N GLN A 87 -11.87 0.46 6.76
CA GLN A 87 -12.98 1.29 7.23
C GLN A 87 -14.32 0.77 6.70
N LYS A 88 -14.40 0.52 5.38
CA LYS A 88 -15.61 -0.01 4.76
C LYS A 88 -15.97 -1.40 5.28
N ALA A 89 -14.98 -2.27 5.48
CA ALA A 89 -15.18 -3.60 6.04
C ALA A 89 -15.73 -3.55 7.48
N LEU A 90 -15.19 -2.65 8.31
CA LEU A 90 -15.67 -2.44 9.68
C LEU A 90 -17.12 -1.93 9.72
N GLU A 91 -17.47 -0.94 8.87
CA GLU A 91 -18.83 -0.41 8.76
C GLU A 91 -19.84 -1.49 8.37
N LEU A 92 -19.52 -2.26 7.33
CA LEU A 92 -20.37 -3.37 6.89
C LEU A 92 -20.55 -4.43 7.98
N SER A 93 -19.48 -4.72 8.73
CA SER A 93 -19.57 -5.69 9.83
C SER A 93 -20.43 -5.18 10.99
N ARG A 94 -20.30 -3.91 11.37
CA ARG A 94 -21.13 -3.28 12.39
C ARG A 94 -22.62 -3.38 12.01
N ASP A 95 -22.96 -3.01 10.79
CA ASP A 95 -24.32 -2.97 10.31
C ASP A 95 -24.91 -4.40 10.23
N TYR A 96 -24.15 -5.34 9.65
CA TYR A 96 -24.56 -6.74 9.57
C TYR A 96 -24.79 -7.38 10.93
N LEU A 97 -23.94 -7.14 11.92
CA LEU A 97 -24.10 -7.69 13.27
C LEU A 97 -25.32 -7.11 13.99
N GLY A 98 -25.72 -5.88 13.68
CA GLY A 98 -26.94 -5.26 14.20
C GLY A 98 -28.23 -5.79 13.59
N GLU A 99 -28.18 -6.28 12.35
CA GLU A 99 -29.35 -6.78 11.62
C GLU A 99 -29.53 -8.31 11.75
N ARG A 100 -28.41 -9.04 11.68
CA ARG A 100 -28.44 -10.53 11.65
C ARG A 100 -28.74 -11.12 13.00
N LYS A 101 -29.74 -12.03 13.05
CA LYS A 101 -30.13 -12.76 14.27
C LYS A 101 -29.76 -14.24 14.16
N GLN A 102 -29.15 -14.77 15.21
CA GLN A 102 -28.91 -16.19 15.41
C GLN A 102 -28.98 -16.50 16.91
N PHE A 103 -29.31 -17.75 17.27
CA PHE A 103 -29.44 -18.17 18.67
C PHE A 103 -30.40 -17.29 19.48
N GLY A 104 -31.48 -16.82 18.83
CA GLY A 104 -32.56 -16.06 19.44
C GLY A 104 -32.28 -14.54 19.66
N ARG A 105 -31.14 -14.02 19.22
CA ARG A 105 -30.76 -12.60 19.40
C ARG A 105 -29.89 -12.06 18.24
N GLU A 106 -29.70 -10.76 18.18
CA GLU A 106 -28.81 -10.10 17.24
C GLU A 106 -27.36 -10.50 17.49
N LEU A 107 -26.56 -10.63 16.42
CA LEU A 107 -25.15 -10.98 16.53
C LEU A 107 -24.37 -9.92 17.33
N ALA A 108 -24.77 -8.66 17.26
CA ALA A 108 -24.18 -7.56 18.03
C ALA A 108 -24.29 -7.74 19.56
N GLN A 109 -25.16 -8.63 20.05
CA GLN A 109 -25.33 -8.91 21.49
C GLN A 109 -24.34 -9.96 22.02
N PHE A 110 -23.49 -10.55 21.16
CA PHE A 110 -22.47 -11.52 21.57
C PHE A 110 -21.14 -10.81 21.85
N GLN A 111 -20.65 -10.89 23.09
CA GLN A 111 -19.41 -10.23 23.51
C GLN A 111 -18.20 -10.59 22.62
N ALA A 112 -18.07 -11.86 22.24
CA ALA A 112 -16.98 -12.30 21.38
C ALA A 112 -16.93 -11.57 20.03
N LEU A 113 -18.09 -11.16 19.49
CA LEU A 113 -18.18 -10.38 18.25
C LEU A 113 -17.98 -8.89 18.50
N GLN A 114 -18.45 -8.38 19.65
CA GLN A 114 -18.17 -7.01 20.10
C GLN A 114 -16.66 -6.77 20.28
N PHE A 115 -15.93 -7.72 20.87
CA PHE A 115 -14.48 -7.65 21.05
C PHE A 115 -13.77 -7.55 19.70
N LYS A 116 -14.16 -8.35 18.71
CA LYS A 116 -13.62 -8.25 17.35
C LYS A 116 -13.82 -6.87 16.73
N LEU A 117 -15.01 -6.28 16.85
CA LEU A 117 -15.26 -4.92 16.36
C LEU A 117 -14.41 -3.89 17.10
N ALA A 118 -14.23 -4.01 18.41
CA ALA A 118 -13.42 -3.12 19.22
C ALA A 118 -11.93 -3.18 18.79
N ASP A 119 -11.40 -4.40 18.60
CA ASP A 119 -10.03 -4.61 18.14
C ASP A 119 -9.82 -4.01 16.73
N MET A 120 -10.71 -4.33 15.78
CA MET A 120 -10.67 -3.77 14.42
C MET A 120 -10.70 -2.23 14.42
N ALA A 121 -11.56 -1.61 15.24
CA ALA A 121 -11.66 -0.17 15.36
C ALA A 121 -10.40 0.46 15.96
N THR A 122 -9.82 -0.18 16.98
CA THR A 122 -8.60 0.27 17.65
C THR A 122 -7.41 0.25 16.70
N GLU A 123 -7.20 -0.87 16.03
CA GLU A 123 -6.10 -1.06 15.06
C GLU A 123 -6.22 -0.10 13.88
N LEU A 124 -7.44 0.09 13.34
CA LEU A 124 -7.70 1.04 12.26
C LEU A 124 -7.39 2.48 12.69
N THR A 125 -7.72 2.85 13.92
CA THR A 125 -7.44 4.18 14.47
C THR A 125 -5.94 4.40 14.64
N ALA A 126 -5.22 3.42 15.18
CA ALA A 126 -3.77 3.46 15.34
C ALA A 126 -3.07 3.58 13.97
N ALA A 127 -3.49 2.77 12.99
CA ALA A 127 -2.93 2.82 11.64
C ALA A 127 -3.18 4.18 10.97
N ARG A 128 -4.38 4.73 11.10
CA ARG A 128 -4.71 6.07 10.56
C ARG A 128 -3.84 7.16 11.17
N THR A 129 -3.59 7.09 12.47
CA THR A 129 -2.71 8.04 13.17
C THR A 129 -1.29 7.95 12.64
N LEU A 130 -0.76 6.73 12.48
CA LEU A 130 0.59 6.51 11.96
C LEU A 130 0.73 6.98 10.50
N VAL A 131 -0.28 6.76 9.65
CA VAL A 131 -0.28 7.24 8.25
C VAL A 131 -0.28 8.77 8.20
N ARG A 132 -1.08 9.43 9.05
CA ARG A 132 -1.10 10.90 9.14
C ARG A 132 0.23 11.46 9.63
N LEU A 133 0.84 10.84 10.63
CA LEU A 133 2.16 11.23 11.11
C LEU A 133 3.22 11.10 10.02
N ALA A 134 3.22 9.98 9.27
CA ALA A 134 4.14 9.78 8.16
C ALA A 134 3.96 10.81 7.05
N ALA A 135 2.71 11.14 6.70
CA ALA A 135 2.40 12.17 5.72
C ALA A 135 2.90 13.56 6.18
N PHE A 136 2.62 13.93 7.42
CA PHE A 136 3.11 15.19 8.01
C PHE A 136 4.63 15.29 7.96
N LYS A 137 5.34 14.24 8.40
CA LYS A 137 6.82 14.21 8.35
C LYS A 137 7.36 14.30 6.92
N LEU A 138 6.67 13.70 5.95
CA LEU A 138 7.06 13.80 4.54
C LEU A 138 6.88 15.23 4.00
N ASP A 139 5.78 15.90 4.35
CA ASP A 139 5.49 17.27 3.93
C ASP A 139 6.48 18.28 4.53
N GLU A 140 6.89 18.06 5.80
CA GLU A 140 7.90 18.89 6.49
C GLU A 140 9.34 18.60 6.03
N GLY A 141 9.56 17.58 5.20
CA GLY A 141 10.90 17.18 4.78
C GLY A 141 11.77 16.62 5.93
N ASP A 142 11.13 16.03 6.93
CA ASP A 142 11.79 15.44 8.11
C ASP A 142 12.78 14.35 7.68
N ALA A 143 13.94 14.29 8.32
CA ALA A 143 14.99 13.32 8.03
C ALA A 143 14.56 11.87 8.27
N GLU A 144 13.55 11.65 9.13
CA GLU A 144 12.97 10.34 9.46
C GLU A 144 11.74 9.99 8.60
N ALA A 145 11.32 10.87 7.68
CA ALA A 145 10.10 10.69 6.88
C ALA A 145 10.06 9.33 6.18
N SER A 146 11.15 8.89 5.55
CA SER A 146 11.21 7.62 4.83
C SER A 146 10.99 6.40 5.75
N ALA A 147 11.52 6.44 6.97
CA ALA A 147 11.30 5.39 7.97
C ALA A 147 9.83 5.38 8.44
N HIS A 148 9.24 6.55 8.69
CA HIS A 148 7.84 6.67 9.07
C HIS A 148 6.89 6.22 7.95
N CYS A 149 7.19 6.55 6.67
CA CYS A 149 6.46 6.06 5.52
C CYS A 149 6.51 4.52 5.43
N ALA A 150 7.68 3.92 5.71
CA ALA A 150 7.82 2.47 5.74
C ALA A 150 7.05 1.83 6.91
N MET A 151 7.08 2.43 8.10
CA MET A 151 6.29 1.99 9.27
C MET A 151 4.79 2.05 8.98
N ALA A 152 4.32 3.19 8.45
CA ALA A 152 2.93 3.42 8.13
C ALA A 152 2.42 2.42 7.08
N LYS A 153 3.17 2.24 5.98
CA LYS A 153 2.83 1.29 4.93
C LYS A 153 2.74 -0.13 5.47
N ARG A 154 3.78 -0.61 6.16
CA ARG A 154 3.79 -1.96 6.72
C ARG A 154 2.62 -2.18 7.67
N PHE A 155 2.43 -1.29 8.65
CA PHE A 155 1.41 -1.46 9.67
C PHE A 155 -0.01 -1.38 9.08
N ALA A 156 -0.30 -0.35 8.28
CA ALA A 156 -1.63 -0.15 7.72
C ALA A 156 -2.02 -1.24 6.71
N THR A 157 -1.08 -1.81 5.95
CA THR A 157 -1.39 -2.87 4.99
C THR A 157 -1.55 -4.24 5.65
N ASP A 158 -0.79 -4.55 6.70
CA ASP A 158 -0.97 -5.77 7.51
C ASP A 158 -2.32 -5.71 8.25
N MET A 159 -2.58 -4.62 8.96
CA MET A 159 -3.84 -4.38 9.68
C MET A 159 -5.04 -4.34 8.72
N GLY A 160 -4.93 -3.62 7.60
CA GLY A 160 -6.04 -3.48 6.65
C GLY A 160 -6.48 -4.81 6.06
N PHE A 161 -5.52 -5.68 5.72
CA PHE A 161 -5.83 -7.04 5.30
C PHE A 161 -6.52 -7.84 6.41
N GLU A 162 -6.01 -7.80 7.63
CA GLU A 162 -6.58 -8.56 8.75
C GLU A 162 -7.99 -8.06 9.11
N VAL A 163 -8.23 -6.75 9.13
CA VAL A 163 -9.58 -6.20 9.35
C VAL A 163 -10.55 -6.66 8.27
N CYS A 164 -10.16 -6.65 7.00
CA CYS A 164 -11.01 -7.18 5.92
C CYS A 164 -11.28 -8.68 6.07
N ASN A 165 -10.28 -9.46 6.48
CA ASN A 165 -10.40 -10.89 6.72
C ASN A 165 -11.33 -11.19 7.92
N GLN A 166 -11.20 -10.46 9.02
CA GLN A 166 -12.10 -10.58 10.17
C GLN A 166 -13.52 -10.15 9.83
N ALA A 167 -13.71 -9.12 9.03
CA ALA A 167 -15.01 -8.69 8.55
C ALA A 167 -15.70 -9.78 7.71
N LEU A 168 -14.97 -10.43 6.82
CA LEU A 168 -15.46 -11.59 6.07
C LEU A 168 -15.89 -12.72 7.04
N GLN A 169 -15.07 -13.02 8.04
CA GLN A 169 -15.38 -14.02 9.05
C GLN A 169 -16.66 -13.68 9.85
N LEU A 170 -16.87 -12.40 10.20
CA LEU A 170 -18.07 -11.94 10.91
C LEU A 170 -19.35 -12.12 10.09
N HIS A 171 -19.28 -12.09 8.77
CA HIS A 171 -20.40 -12.35 7.87
C HIS A 171 -20.64 -13.86 7.64
N GLY A 172 -19.71 -14.73 8.04
CA GLY A 172 -19.81 -16.17 7.80
C GLY A 172 -19.92 -16.50 6.32
N GLY A 173 -20.82 -17.42 5.95
CA GLY A 173 -21.02 -17.80 4.54
C GLY A 173 -21.37 -16.64 3.61
N TYR A 174 -22.07 -15.64 4.12
CA TYR A 174 -22.39 -14.43 3.34
C TYR A 174 -21.14 -13.56 3.04
N GLY A 175 -20.12 -13.59 3.86
CA GLY A 175 -18.86 -12.91 3.58
C GLY A 175 -18.07 -13.51 2.40
N TYR A 176 -18.36 -14.78 2.07
CA TYR A 176 -17.65 -15.54 1.05
C TYR A 176 -18.28 -15.47 -0.36
N ILE A 177 -19.51 -15.01 -0.46
CA ILE A 177 -20.23 -14.87 -1.74
C ILE A 177 -20.12 -13.46 -2.30
N ARG A 178 -20.18 -13.34 -3.65
CA ARG A 178 -19.90 -12.09 -4.36
C ARG A 178 -20.98 -11.01 -4.22
N GLU A 179 -22.15 -11.36 -3.72
CA GLU A 179 -23.25 -10.44 -3.41
C GLU A 179 -22.88 -9.51 -2.24
N TYR A 180 -21.92 -9.93 -1.38
CA TYR A 180 -21.36 -9.12 -0.33
C TYR A 180 -19.91 -8.72 -0.70
N PRO A 181 -19.48 -7.45 -0.45
CA PRO A 181 -18.21 -6.97 -0.97
C PRO A 181 -16.98 -7.44 -0.18
N LEU A 182 -17.14 -8.20 0.90
CA LEU A 182 -16.04 -8.58 1.82
C LEU A 182 -14.99 -9.45 1.12
N GLU A 183 -15.42 -10.40 0.30
CA GLU A 183 -14.51 -11.28 -0.44
C GLU A 183 -13.61 -10.47 -1.39
N ARG A 184 -14.17 -9.42 -2.01
CA ARG A 184 -13.42 -8.51 -2.87
C ARG A 184 -12.42 -7.67 -2.06
N LEU A 185 -12.83 -7.11 -0.91
CA LEU A 185 -11.95 -6.33 -0.05
C LEU A 185 -10.74 -7.16 0.42
N VAL A 186 -10.94 -8.43 0.77
CA VAL A 186 -9.84 -9.35 1.12
C VAL A 186 -8.90 -9.56 -0.07
N ARG A 187 -9.43 -9.85 -1.26
CA ARG A 187 -8.62 -10.07 -2.47
C ARG A 187 -7.84 -8.80 -2.86
N ASP A 188 -8.48 -7.65 -2.79
CA ASP A 188 -7.89 -6.37 -3.18
C ASP A 188 -6.80 -5.93 -2.19
N THR A 189 -7.03 -6.06 -0.88
CA THR A 189 -6.04 -5.65 0.14
C THR A 189 -4.83 -6.57 0.23
N ARG A 190 -4.93 -7.83 -0.26
CA ARG A 190 -3.81 -8.76 -0.20
C ARG A 190 -2.57 -8.25 -0.93
N VAL A 191 -2.73 -7.56 -2.06
CA VAL A 191 -1.60 -7.03 -2.83
C VAL A 191 -0.92 -5.85 -2.15
N HIS A 192 -1.59 -5.14 -1.25
CA HIS A 192 -1.02 -3.98 -0.56
C HIS A 192 0.20 -4.32 0.29
N GLN A 193 0.30 -5.55 0.79
CA GLN A 193 1.48 -6.04 1.52
C GLN A 193 2.69 -6.29 0.60
N ILE A 194 2.47 -6.35 -0.72
CA ILE A 194 3.48 -6.73 -1.72
C ILE A 194 3.98 -5.52 -2.50
N LEU A 195 3.07 -4.68 -3.01
CA LEU A 195 3.42 -3.55 -3.86
C LEU A 195 4.02 -2.37 -3.06
N GLU A 196 4.60 -1.39 -3.77
CA GLU A 196 5.31 -0.22 -3.21
C GLU A 196 6.45 -0.60 -2.24
N GLY A 197 7.03 -1.79 -2.50
CA GLY A 197 7.97 -2.48 -1.63
C GLY A 197 7.27 -3.44 -0.67
N THR A 198 7.69 -4.71 -0.67
CA THR A 198 7.07 -5.70 0.22
C THR A 198 7.23 -5.31 1.70
N ASN A 199 6.37 -5.83 2.57
CA ASN A 199 6.45 -5.51 4.00
C ASN A 199 7.76 -6.02 4.65
N GLU A 200 8.45 -6.99 4.02
CA GLU A 200 9.81 -7.40 4.38
C GLU A 200 10.82 -6.29 4.06
N ILE A 201 10.71 -5.65 2.90
CA ILE A 201 11.55 -4.50 2.55
C ILE A 201 11.27 -3.31 3.47
N MET A 202 10.01 -3.09 3.86
CA MET A 202 9.69 -2.04 4.85
C MET A 202 10.39 -2.30 6.19
N ARG A 203 10.38 -3.55 6.67
CA ARG A 203 11.10 -3.95 7.89
C ARG A 203 12.61 -3.69 7.77
N LEU A 204 13.19 -3.97 6.59
CA LEU A 204 14.60 -3.72 6.35
C LEU A 204 14.94 -2.23 6.38
N ILE A 205 14.11 -1.37 5.78
CA ILE A 205 14.27 0.09 5.82
C ILE A 205 14.23 0.60 7.26
N ILE A 206 13.21 0.18 8.02
CA ILE A 206 13.04 0.55 9.43
C ILE A 206 14.25 0.10 10.25
N ALA A 207 14.63 -1.18 10.13
CA ALA A 207 15.75 -1.73 10.90
C ALA A 207 17.08 -1.03 10.62
N ARG A 208 17.38 -0.73 9.35
CA ARG A 208 18.58 0.02 8.96
C ARG A 208 18.60 1.41 9.59
N ARG A 209 17.45 2.06 9.66
CA ARG A 209 17.36 3.38 10.28
C ARG A 209 17.56 3.31 11.79
N LEU A 210 16.96 2.33 12.45
CA LEU A 210 17.12 2.09 13.88
C LEU A 210 18.56 1.79 14.30
N LEU A 211 19.32 1.13 13.44
CA LEU A 211 20.73 0.79 13.68
C LEU A 211 21.71 1.96 13.41
N THR A 212 21.19 3.09 12.90
CA THR A 212 22.00 4.30 12.71
C THR A 212 21.92 5.15 13.97
N PRO A 213 23.05 5.48 14.65
CA PRO A 213 23.03 6.24 15.88
C PRO A 213 22.31 7.60 15.74
N GLY A 214 21.50 7.97 16.73
CA GLY A 214 20.79 9.25 16.79
C GLY A 214 19.52 9.36 15.94
N MET A 215 18.99 8.24 15.47
CA MET A 215 17.89 8.19 14.49
C MET A 215 16.52 7.79 15.06
N ILE A 216 16.33 7.76 16.36
CA ILE A 216 15.01 7.52 16.98
C ILE A 216 14.72 8.68 17.92
N GLU A 217 13.49 9.19 17.86
CA GLU A 217 13.00 10.09 18.90
C GLU A 217 13.17 9.42 20.26
N SER A 218 13.89 10.09 21.16
CA SER A 218 13.97 9.66 22.55
C SER A 218 12.56 9.66 23.14
N LEU A 219 12.18 8.58 23.81
CA LEU A 219 10.95 8.51 24.61
C LEU A 219 11.10 9.24 25.97
N ALA A 220 12.19 10.01 26.13
CA ALA A 220 12.47 10.79 27.33
C ALA A 220 11.72 12.12 27.32
#